data_0f3294b84c568bb74ee35ab16c1cc9c7
#
_entry.id   0f3294b84c568bb74ee35ab16c1cc9c7
#
_cell.length_a   1.000
_cell.length_b   1.000
_cell.length_c   1.000
_cell.angle_alpha   90.00
_cell.angle_beta   90.00
_cell.angle_gamma   90.00
#
_symmetry.space_group_name_H-M   'P 1'
#
loop_
_entity.id
_entity.type
_entity.pdbx_description
1 polymer ?
#
loop_
_entity_poly.entity_id
_entity_poly.type
_entity_poly.pdbx_seq_one_letter_code
_entity_poly.pdbx_strand_id
1 'polypeptide(L)'
;MKLPNERVESIVEHVTRGNSFKQTAELTHTHRTTVSRLACIAGEHAARVHDQHAQDLHVTSLQADERHGFVGRKDQPCWEATVIDPCSKFIVQNALGARTTDLAVRLLFGARSRLHDPHGVVLFTDGWLPYGSLFPAVFGRPFQPQRQGKRGRFPKLQYRIPRTSGHVRIIKTYQGKRVVDIRIERAAGSQRRVDQELASLGYNTPNTSAVERHNGTARRMNPHQVRRSLAFARLPHVCQTVSDLVNGVYNFCRVNRSLRVKLDEPVGRRQYAQRTPAMAIGITDTVWSVLRLLGTVVLPNPCRS
;
A
#
# COMPACT_ATOMS: atom_id res chain seq x y z
N MET A 1 -11.66 -19.11 -27.06
CA MET A 1 -12.42 -17.90 -27.46
C MET A 1 -11.84 -16.73 -26.67
N LYS A 2 -11.37 -15.67 -27.32
CA LYS A 2 -10.91 -14.45 -26.67
C LYS A 2 -12.13 -13.61 -26.25
N LEU A 3 -12.14 -13.11 -25.02
CA LEU A 3 -13.17 -12.15 -24.59
C LEU A 3 -12.92 -10.79 -25.27
N PRO A 4 -13.97 -10.06 -25.69
CA PRO A 4 -13.84 -8.67 -26.12
C PRO A 4 -13.26 -7.80 -25.02
N ASN A 5 -12.50 -6.76 -25.40
CA ASN A 5 -11.87 -5.84 -24.44
C ASN A 5 -12.89 -5.17 -23.49
N GLU A 6 -14.03 -4.75 -24.00
CA GLU A 6 -15.14 -4.19 -23.23
C GLU A 6 -15.63 -5.14 -22.12
N ARG A 7 -15.69 -6.45 -22.43
CA ARG A 7 -16.09 -7.46 -21.46
C ARG A 7 -15.00 -7.66 -20.39
N VAL A 8 -13.73 -7.62 -20.80
CA VAL A 8 -12.58 -7.70 -19.86
C VAL A 8 -12.61 -6.50 -18.92
N GLU A 9 -12.79 -5.28 -19.45
CA GLU A 9 -12.87 -4.05 -18.66
C GLU A 9 -14.04 -4.12 -17.67
N SER A 10 -15.23 -4.49 -18.15
CA SER A 10 -16.43 -4.63 -17.32
C SER A 10 -16.22 -5.61 -16.16
N ILE A 11 -15.60 -6.78 -16.42
CA ILE A 11 -15.30 -7.78 -15.38
C ILE A 11 -14.37 -7.18 -14.32
N VAL A 12 -13.28 -6.53 -14.73
CA VAL A 12 -12.31 -5.94 -13.80
C VAL A 12 -12.94 -4.82 -12.99
N GLU A 13 -13.73 -3.97 -13.63
CA GLU A 13 -14.45 -2.90 -12.93
C GLU A 13 -15.42 -3.44 -11.88
N HIS A 14 -16.20 -4.47 -12.21
CA HIS A 14 -17.12 -5.06 -11.24
C HIS A 14 -16.38 -5.69 -10.06
N VAL A 15 -15.32 -6.47 -10.30
CA VAL A 15 -14.50 -7.05 -9.24
C VAL A 15 -13.89 -5.97 -8.35
N THR A 16 -13.31 -4.91 -8.94
CA THR A 16 -12.66 -3.83 -8.17
C THR A 16 -13.63 -2.82 -7.56
N ARG A 17 -14.93 -2.98 -7.79
CA ARG A 17 -16.01 -2.29 -7.07
C ARG A 17 -16.59 -3.13 -5.93
N GLY A 18 -15.99 -4.29 -5.62
CA GLY A 18 -16.35 -5.16 -4.50
C GLY A 18 -17.40 -6.20 -4.82
N ASN A 19 -17.79 -6.37 -6.09
CA ASN A 19 -18.69 -7.46 -6.48
C ASN A 19 -17.97 -8.80 -6.40
N SER A 20 -18.63 -9.80 -5.83
CA SER A 20 -18.11 -11.17 -5.80
C SER A 20 -17.99 -11.72 -7.23
N PHE A 21 -17.15 -12.76 -7.41
CA PHE A 21 -17.02 -13.43 -8.71
C PHE A 21 -18.36 -13.97 -9.22
N LYS A 22 -19.27 -14.38 -8.33
CA LYS A 22 -20.61 -14.81 -8.71
C LYS A 22 -21.43 -13.66 -9.25
N GLN A 23 -21.52 -12.55 -8.53
CA GLN A 23 -22.24 -11.35 -8.97
C GLN A 23 -21.64 -10.78 -10.26
N THR A 24 -20.31 -10.72 -10.37
CA THR A 24 -19.63 -10.27 -11.60
C THR A 24 -19.98 -11.17 -12.77
N ALA A 25 -20.03 -12.49 -12.57
CA ALA A 25 -20.40 -13.46 -13.61
C ALA A 25 -21.83 -13.23 -14.12
N GLU A 26 -22.77 -13.00 -13.20
CA GLU A 26 -24.17 -12.68 -13.51
C GLU A 26 -24.29 -11.36 -14.29
N LEU A 27 -23.64 -10.28 -13.80
CA LEU A 27 -23.70 -8.94 -14.39
C LEU A 27 -23.03 -8.84 -15.77
N THR A 28 -22.00 -9.67 -16.01
CA THR A 28 -21.25 -9.65 -17.27
C THR A 28 -21.59 -10.79 -18.22
N HIS A 29 -22.58 -11.61 -17.87
CA HIS A 29 -22.97 -12.81 -18.62
C HIS A 29 -21.75 -13.69 -18.96
N THR A 30 -20.88 -13.91 -17.97
CA THR A 30 -19.62 -14.65 -18.12
C THR A 30 -19.56 -15.76 -17.08
N HIS A 31 -18.98 -16.91 -17.42
CA HIS A 31 -18.89 -18.02 -16.46
C HIS A 31 -17.96 -17.64 -15.29
N ARG A 32 -18.33 -18.02 -14.06
CA ARG A 32 -17.62 -17.65 -12.83
C ARG A 32 -16.14 -18.03 -12.83
N THR A 33 -15.76 -19.16 -13.41
CA THR A 33 -14.36 -19.57 -13.50
C THR A 33 -13.56 -18.67 -14.43
N THR A 34 -14.18 -18.17 -15.52
CA THR A 34 -13.57 -17.18 -16.41
C THR A 34 -13.33 -15.86 -15.69
N VAL A 35 -14.31 -15.38 -14.89
CA VAL A 35 -14.15 -14.17 -14.06
C VAL A 35 -13.00 -14.35 -13.08
N SER A 36 -12.95 -15.46 -12.33
CA SER A 36 -11.88 -15.73 -11.37
C SER A 36 -10.51 -15.79 -12.03
N ARG A 37 -10.39 -16.53 -13.14
CA ARG A 37 -9.14 -16.66 -13.90
C ARG A 37 -8.67 -15.30 -14.43
N LEU A 38 -9.59 -14.51 -15.00
CA LEU A 38 -9.27 -13.19 -15.52
C LEU A 38 -8.82 -12.24 -14.41
N ALA A 39 -9.52 -12.24 -13.27
CA ALA A 39 -9.15 -11.41 -12.12
C ALA A 39 -7.73 -11.76 -11.60
N CYS A 40 -7.36 -13.05 -11.57
CA CYS A 40 -6.01 -13.46 -11.16
C CYS A 40 -4.96 -12.99 -12.18
N ILE A 41 -5.16 -13.21 -13.47
CA ILE A 41 -4.23 -12.78 -14.52
C ILE A 41 -4.08 -11.25 -14.52
N ALA A 42 -5.19 -10.52 -14.39
CA ALA A 42 -5.19 -9.06 -14.33
C ALA A 42 -4.47 -8.56 -13.06
N GLY A 43 -4.61 -9.27 -11.93
CA GLY A 43 -3.92 -8.93 -10.68
C GLY A 43 -2.41 -9.15 -10.75
N GLU A 44 -1.98 -10.28 -11.28
CA GLU A 44 -0.55 -10.55 -11.51
C GLU A 44 0.06 -9.51 -12.46
N HIS A 45 -0.68 -9.10 -13.49
CA HIS A 45 -0.25 -8.07 -14.40
C HIS A 45 -0.18 -6.70 -13.71
N ALA A 46 -1.22 -6.32 -12.96
CA ALA A 46 -1.25 -5.06 -12.20
C ALA A 46 -0.10 -4.95 -11.18
N ALA A 47 0.27 -6.06 -10.53
CA ALA A 47 1.44 -6.12 -9.65
C ALA A 47 2.73 -5.80 -10.43
N ARG A 48 2.93 -6.39 -11.60
CA ARG A 48 4.11 -6.12 -12.45
C ARG A 48 4.15 -4.68 -12.96
N VAL A 49 2.99 -4.12 -13.38
CA VAL A 49 2.88 -2.71 -13.76
C VAL A 49 3.23 -1.81 -12.58
N HIS A 50 2.71 -2.12 -11.39
CA HIS A 50 3.07 -1.40 -10.17
C HIS A 50 4.57 -1.49 -9.89
N ASP A 51 5.18 -2.68 -9.96
CA ASP A 51 6.60 -2.88 -9.75
C ASP A 51 7.48 -2.08 -10.73
N GLN A 52 7.04 -1.96 -11.98
CA GLN A 52 7.75 -1.18 -13.00
C GLN A 52 7.67 0.33 -12.77
N HIS A 53 6.50 0.84 -12.37
CA HIS A 53 6.25 2.26 -12.25
C HIS A 53 6.51 2.84 -10.86
N ALA A 54 6.36 2.05 -9.82
CA ALA A 54 6.61 2.47 -8.44
C ALA A 54 8.10 2.33 -8.08
N GLN A 55 8.95 3.05 -8.79
CA GLN A 55 10.40 3.10 -8.59
C GLN A 55 10.83 4.57 -8.45
N ASP A 56 11.92 4.78 -7.73
CA ASP A 56 12.53 6.11 -7.54
C ASP A 56 11.56 7.16 -6.99
N LEU A 57 10.70 6.75 -6.04
CA LEU A 57 9.63 7.59 -5.50
C LEU A 57 10.20 8.65 -4.56
N HIS A 58 9.93 9.91 -4.85
CA HIS A 58 10.29 11.05 -3.99
C HIS A 58 9.27 11.23 -2.87
N VAL A 59 9.41 10.44 -1.82
CA VAL A 59 8.49 10.38 -0.67
C VAL A 59 9.26 10.70 0.61
N THR A 60 8.72 11.62 1.42
CA THR A 60 9.32 12.04 2.69
C THR A 60 8.62 11.48 3.92
N SER A 61 7.43 10.92 3.74
CA SER A 61 6.66 10.28 4.80
C SER A 61 5.91 9.05 4.33
N LEU A 62 5.74 8.10 5.22
CA LEU A 62 4.99 6.87 4.98
C LEU A 62 4.06 6.59 6.15
N GLN A 63 2.90 6.01 5.87
CA GLN A 63 2.02 5.42 6.87
C GLN A 63 1.88 3.93 6.61
N ALA A 64 1.98 3.10 7.66
CA ALA A 64 1.81 1.66 7.57
C ALA A 64 0.79 1.14 8.57
N ASP A 65 -0.04 0.19 8.13
CA ASP A 65 -1.08 -0.47 8.94
C ASP A 65 -1.45 -1.82 8.31
N GLU A 66 -2.04 -2.72 9.11
CA GLU A 66 -2.53 -4.00 8.65
C GLU A 66 -4.04 -4.10 8.81
N ARG A 67 -4.67 -4.75 7.85
CA ARG A 67 -6.07 -5.14 7.93
C ARG A 67 -6.23 -6.65 7.99
N HIS A 68 -7.06 -7.09 8.93
CA HIS A 68 -7.38 -8.49 9.10
C HIS A 68 -8.30 -9.00 7.99
N GLY A 69 -8.00 -10.16 7.46
CA GLY A 69 -8.80 -11.00 6.60
C GLY A 69 -8.58 -12.49 6.93
N PHE A 70 -9.11 -13.38 6.11
CA PHE A 70 -8.86 -14.81 6.19
C PHE A 70 -8.99 -15.45 4.81
N VAL A 71 -8.42 -16.63 4.66
CA VAL A 71 -8.49 -17.42 3.41
C VAL A 71 -9.04 -18.80 3.73
N GLY A 72 -10.05 -19.21 2.97
CA GLY A 72 -10.70 -20.51 3.11
C GLY A 72 -11.56 -20.63 4.36
N ARG A 73 -10.97 -20.48 5.53
CA ARG A 73 -11.63 -20.65 6.84
C ARG A 73 -11.25 -19.51 7.78
N LYS A 74 -12.14 -19.17 8.73
CA LYS A 74 -11.90 -18.07 9.69
C LYS A 74 -10.72 -18.31 10.63
N ASP A 75 -10.36 -19.56 10.86
CA ASP A 75 -9.19 -19.98 11.64
C ASP A 75 -7.87 -19.91 10.84
N GLN A 76 -7.93 -19.51 9.58
CA GLN A 76 -6.76 -19.25 8.73
C GLN A 76 -6.63 -17.75 8.45
N PRO A 77 -6.16 -16.93 9.41
CA PRO A 77 -6.05 -15.49 9.24
C PRO A 77 -5.05 -15.16 8.14
N CYS A 78 -5.42 -14.21 7.29
CA CYS A 78 -4.56 -13.63 6.27
C CYS A 78 -4.65 -12.12 6.41
N TRP A 79 -3.55 -11.52 6.86
CA TRP A 79 -3.45 -10.08 7.02
C TRP A 79 -2.90 -9.45 5.76
N GLU A 80 -3.42 -8.30 5.42
CA GLU A 80 -2.85 -7.46 4.37
C GLU A 80 -2.26 -6.21 5.02
N ALA A 81 -0.93 -6.11 4.95
CA ALA A 81 -0.18 -4.96 5.40
C ALA A 81 0.06 -4.01 4.22
N THR A 82 -0.11 -2.71 4.45
CA THR A 82 -0.03 -1.68 3.41
C THR A 82 0.83 -0.52 3.88
N VAL A 83 1.72 -0.05 3.00
CA VAL A 83 2.43 1.23 3.15
C VAL A 83 1.90 2.20 2.11
N ILE A 84 1.50 3.38 2.56
CA ILE A 84 0.96 4.45 1.72
C ILE A 84 1.74 5.75 1.94
N ASP A 85 1.94 6.53 0.89
CA ASP A 85 2.33 7.93 1.03
C ASP A 85 1.13 8.77 1.47
N PRO A 86 1.16 9.43 2.64
CA PRO A 86 0.03 10.21 3.12
C PRO A 86 -0.25 11.47 2.30
N CYS A 87 0.68 11.96 1.48
CA CYS A 87 0.50 13.11 0.62
C CYS A 87 -0.28 12.72 -0.65
N SER A 88 0.28 11.85 -1.48
CA SER A 88 -0.31 11.43 -2.75
C SER A 88 -1.40 10.36 -2.60
N LYS A 89 -1.53 9.73 -1.43
CA LYS A 89 -2.37 8.54 -1.19
C LYS A 89 -1.94 7.32 -2.04
N PHE A 90 -0.73 7.33 -2.61
CA PHE A 90 -0.21 6.25 -3.40
C PHE A 90 0.17 5.06 -2.51
N ILE A 91 -0.32 3.87 -2.86
CA ILE A 91 0.09 2.63 -2.21
C ILE A 91 1.50 2.31 -2.71
N VAL A 92 2.50 2.49 -1.84
CA VAL A 92 3.90 2.23 -2.17
C VAL A 92 4.18 0.73 -2.18
N GLN A 93 3.65 0.01 -1.17
CA GLN A 93 3.84 -1.43 -1.04
C GLN A 93 2.67 -2.06 -0.29
N ASN A 94 2.34 -3.31 -0.67
CA ASN A 94 1.47 -4.17 0.11
C ASN A 94 2.08 -5.57 0.24
N ALA A 95 1.70 -6.29 1.29
CA ALA A 95 2.10 -7.68 1.51
C ALA A 95 0.97 -8.44 2.22
N LEU A 96 0.72 -9.68 1.82
CA LEU A 96 -0.29 -10.54 2.42
C LEU A 96 0.35 -11.74 3.13
N GLY A 97 -0.22 -12.15 4.25
CA GLY A 97 0.23 -13.34 4.98
C GLY A 97 -0.19 -13.36 6.45
N ALA A 98 0.43 -14.25 7.22
CA ALA A 98 0.28 -14.25 8.66
C ALA A 98 0.87 -12.97 9.28
N ARG A 99 0.30 -12.48 10.38
CA ARG A 99 0.79 -11.28 11.09
C ARG A 99 2.05 -11.61 11.89
N THR A 100 3.14 -11.82 11.19
CA THR A 100 4.46 -12.15 11.73
C THR A 100 5.49 -11.09 11.34
N THR A 101 6.67 -11.14 11.94
CA THR A 101 7.79 -10.26 11.57
C THR A 101 8.13 -10.35 10.08
N ASP A 102 7.99 -11.53 9.46
CA ASP A 102 8.20 -11.72 8.02
C ASP A 102 7.28 -10.83 7.17
N LEU A 103 6.01 -10.69 7.56
CA LEU A 103 5.09 -9.78 6.87
C LEU A 103 5.59 -8.34 6.90
N ALA A 104 6.06 -7.88 8.06
CA ALA A 104 6.62 -6.53 8.21
C ALA A 104 7.95 -6.36 7.43
N VAL A 105 8.80 -7.39 7.39
CA VAL A 105 10.04 -7.41 6.58
C VAL A 105 9.70 -7.22 5.11
N ARG A 106 8.84 -8.06 4.55
CA ARG A 106 8.43 -7.97 3.13
C ARG A 106 7.80 -6.61 2.80
N LEU A 107 6.99 -6.08 3.72
CA LEU A 107 6.35 -4.78 3.55
C LEU A 107 7.36 -3.64 3.55
N LEU A 108 8.19 -3.53 4.59
CA LEU A 108 9.06 -2.37 4.77
C LEU A 108 10.27 -2.40 3.82
N PHE A 109 10.90 -3.55 3.58
CA PHE A 109 11.98 -3.66 2.61
C PHE A 109 11.48 -3.48 1.17
N GLY A 110 10.27 -3.98 0.86
CA GLY A 110 9.63 -3.71 -0.42
C GLY A 110 9.30 -2.23 -0.62
N ALA A 111 8.83 -1.53 0.42
CA ALA A 111 8.62 -0.09 0.34
C ALA A 111 9.96 0.66 0.17
N ARG A 112 10.99 0.30 0.96
CA ARG A 112 12.31 0.90 0.87
C ARG A 112 12.90 0.83 -0.54
N SER A 113 12.81 -0.31 -1.21
CA SER A 113 13.40 -0.53 -2.54
C SER A 113 12.79 0.35 -3.63
N ARG A 114 11.66 1.00 -3.36
CA ARG A 114 10.95 1.88 -4.29
C ARG A 114 11.26 3.36 -4.08
N LEU A 115 11.91 3.72 -2.97
CA LEU A 115 12.17 5.10 -2.59
C LEU A 115 13.46 5.62 -3.20
N HIS A 116 13.43 6.87 -3.67
CA HIS A 116 14.63 7.61 -4.08
C HIS A 116 15.61 7.77 -2.91
N ASP A 117 15.15 8.29 -1.79
CA ASP A 117 15.94 8.39 -0.56
C ASP A 117 15.25 7.69 0.62
N PRO A 118 15.60 6.43 0.90
CA PRO A 118 15.04 5.72 2.05
C PRO A 118 15.53 6.29 3.40
N HIS A 119 16.57 7.11 3.40
CA HIS A 119 17.15 7.70 4.60
C HIS A 119 16.54 9.06 4.97
N GLY A 120 15.61 9.57 4.16
CA GLY A 120 14.90 10.84 4.37
C GLY A 120 13.45 10.70 4.87
N VAL A 121 13.01 9.50 5.26
CA VAL A 121 11.61 9.18 5.49
C VAL A 121 11.21 9.27 6.96
N VAL A 122 10.02 9.84 7.22
CA VAL A 122 9.31 9.72 8.51
C VAL A 122 8.21 8.67 8.36
N LEU A 123 8.29 7.60 9.15
CA LEU A 123 7.31 6.51 9.17
C LEU A 123 6.33 6.70 10.32
N PHE A 124 5.03 6.66 10.04
CA PHE A 124 3.95 6.66 11.03
C PHE A 124 3.28 5.28 11.03
N THR A 125 3.18 4.65 12.21
CA THR A 125 2.59 3.31 12.35
C THR A 125 1.69 3.24 13.58
N ASP A 126 0.94 2.15 13.67
CA ASP A 126 0.32 1.74 14.90
C ASP A 126 1.34 1.19 15.92
N GLY A 127 0.84 0.59 17.00
CA GLY A 127 1.67 0.01 18.06
C GLY A 127 2.32 -1.34 17.73
N TRP A 128 2.22 -1.88 16.52
CA TRP A 128 2.78 -3.19 16.21
C TRP A 128 4.31 -3.20 16.28
N LEU A 129 4.85 -4.03 17.18
CA LEU A 129 6.27 -4.05 17.55
C LEU A 129 7.26 -4.25 16.38
N PRO A 130 7.00 -5.14 15.39
CA PRO A 130 7.93 -5.36 14.29
C PRO A 130 8.31 -4.10 13.52
N TYR A 131 7.43 -3.12 13.38
CA TYR A 131 7.77 -1.86 12.70
C TYR A 131 8.92 -1.13 13.40
N GLY A 132 8.87 -1.02 14.73
CA GLY A 132 9.92 -0.35 15.50
C GLY A 132 11.24 -1.10 15.47
N SER A 133 11.22 -2.42 15.58
CA SER A 133 12.43 -3.25 15.57
C SER A 133 13.12 -3.31 14.20
N LEU A 134 12.35 -3.22 13.11
CA LEU A 134 12.87 -3.24 11.75
C LEU A 134 13.30 -1.87 11.25
N PHE A 135 12.74 -0.78 11.81
CA PHE A 135 12.99 0.57 11.33
C PHE A 135 14.49 0.91 11.15
N PRO A 136 15.39 0.60 12.11
CA PRO A 136 16.82 0.87 11.93
C PRO A 136 17.44 0.11 10.76
N ALA A 137 17.07 -1.15 10.55
CA ALA A 137 17.61 -1.96 9.46
C ALA A 137 17.08 -1.52 8.08
N VAL A 138 15.84 -1.02 8.02
CA VAL A 138 15.19 -0.59 6.77
C VAL A 138 15.62 0.82 6.38
N PHE A 139 15.53 1.80 7.29
CA PHE A 139 15.69 3.23 6.99
C PHE A 139 17.00 3.82 7.54
N GLY A 140 17.74 3.05 8.35
CA GLY A 140 19.04 3.44 8.87
C GLY A 140 20.17 3.19 7.88
N ARG A 141 21.31 3.84 8.14
CA ARG A 141 22.56 3.60 7.41
C ARG A 141 23.36 2.50 8.10
N PRO A 142 23.74 1.44 7.42
CA PRO A 142 24.56 0.39 8.01
C PRO A 142 25.96 0.91 8.32
N PHE A 143 26.53 0.50 9.45
CA PHE A 143 27.92 0.72 9.77
C PHE A 143 28.49 -0.48 10.54
N GLN A 144 29.76 -0.76 10.30
CA GLN A 144 30.47 -1.79 11.01
C GLN A 144 31.24 -1.14 12.18
N PRO A 145 30.88 -1.42 13.44
CA PRO A 145 31.66 -0.91 14.58
C PRO A 145 33.09 -1.41 14.54
N GLN A 146 34.02 -0.55 14.95
CA GLN A 146 35.40 -0.95 15.06
C GLN A 146 35.57 -1.98 16.17
N ARG A 147 36.43 -2.96 15.94
CA ARG A 147 36.76 -3.97 16.94
C ARG A 147 37.58 -3.33 18.07
N GLN A 148 37.10 -3.50 19.30
CA GLN A 148 37.87 -3.12 20.48
C GLN A 148 38.78 -4.29 20.87
N GLY A 149 40.10 -4.13 20.65
CA GLY A 149 41.11 -5.15 20.96
C GLY A 149 41.39 -6.16 19.85
N LYS A 150 42.43 -6.99 20.07
CA LYS A 150 42.97 -7.94 19.07
C LYS A 150 42.23 -9.32 19.07
N ARG A 151 41.53 -9.67 20.13
CA ARG A 151 40.89 -10.99 20.32
C ARG A 151 39.35 -10.86 20.46
N GLY A 152 38.61 -11.93 20.13
CA GLY A 152 37.16 -12.01 20.26
C GLY A 152 36.42 -11.89 18.92
N ARG A 153 35.08 -12.07 18.94
CA ARG A 153 34.20 -12.01 17.77
C ARG A 153 34.15 -10.60 17.19
N PHE A 154 34.10 -10.49 15.86
CA PHE A 154 33.85 -9.21 15.20
C PHE A 154 32.48 -8.66 15.62
N PRO A 155 32.35 -7.32 15.85
CA PRO A 155 31.06 -6.71 16.13
C PRO A 155 30.07 -7.01 15.01
N LYS A 156 28.80 -7.17 15.37
CA LYS A 156 27.73 -7.31 14.38
C LYS A 156 27.51 -5.97 13.67
N LEU A 157 27.04 -6.03 12.41
CA LEU A 157 26.56 -4.88 11.66
C LEU A 157 25.50 -4.14 12.49
N GLN A 158 25.63 -2.83 12.58
CA GLN A 158 24.70 -1.94 13.26
C GLN A 158 24.12 -0.91 12.29
N TYR A 159 23.08 -0.22 12.70
CA TYR A 159 22.39 0.77 11.88
C TYR A 159 22.29 2.09 12.66
N ARG A 160 22.74 3.17 12.03
CA ARG A 160 22.59 4.52 12.57
C ARG A 160 21.41 5.19 11.88
N ILE A 161 20.46 5.68 12.66
CA ILE A 161 19.31 6.41 12.13
C ILE A 161 19.75 7.82 11.74
N PRO A 162 19.58 8.22 10.46
CA PRO A 162 19.89 9.56 10.00
C PRO A 162 19.02 10.61 10.69
N ARG A 163 19.52 11.83 10.81
CA ARG A 163 18.75 12.96 11.34
C ARG A 163 17.53 13.33 10.48
N THR A 164 17.55 12.92 9.21
CA THR A 164 16.48 13.10 8.21
C THR A 164 15.38 12.06 8.30
N SER A 165 15.59 10.97 9.05
CA SER A 165 14.58 9.92 9.24
C SER A 165 13.91 10.03 10.60
N GLY A 166 12.70 9.48 10.71
CA GLY A 166 11.97 9.37 11.97
C GLY A 166 10.95 8.24 11.97
N HIS A 167 10.64 7.72 13.16
CA HIS A 167 9.55 6.77 13.34
C HIS A 167 8.69 7.19 14.52
N VAL A 168 7.40 7.34 14.26
CA VAL A 168 6.37 7.71 15.24
C VAL A 168 5.33 6.60 15.31
N ARG A 169 5.08 6.13 16.52
CA ARG A 169 4.06 5.13 16.81
C ARG A 169 2.83 5.80 17.42
N ILE A 170 1.67 5.47 16.89
CA ILE A 170 0.38 5.97 17.37
C ILE A 170 -0.33 4.78 18.05
N ILE A 171 -0.22 4.71 19.35
CA ILE A 171 -0.71 3.58 20.15
C ILE A 171 -2.08 3.94 20.69
N LYS A 172 -3.12 3.24 20.23
CA LYS A 172 -4.51 3.43 20.67
C LYS A 172 -4.86 2.41 21.74
N THR A 173 -5.33 2.88 22.88
CA THR A 173 -5.89 2.04 23.94
C THR A 173 -7.40 1.97 23.77
N TYR A 174 -7.95 0.77 23.85
CA TYR A 174 -9.37 0.53 23.66
C TYR A 174 -10.05 0.05 24.95
N GLN A 175 -11.23 0.57 25.22
CA GLN A 175 -12.18 0.01 26.18
C GLN A 175 -13.41 -0.49 25.39
N GLY A 176 -13.53 -1.79 25.22
CA GLY A 176 -14.47 -2.37 24.29
C GLY A 176 -14.22 -1.95 22.85
N LYS A 177 -15.14 -1.17 22.25
CA LYS A 177 -15.02 -0.67 20.89
C LYS A 177 -14.61 0.82 20.79
N ARG A 178 -14.43 1.50 21.93
CA ARG A 178 -14.10 2.93 21.98
C ARG A 178 -12.60 3.10 22.22
N VAL A 179 -11.98 4.03 21.50
CA VAL A 179 -10.64 4.52 21.81
C VAL A 179 -10.77 5.41 23.03
N VAL A 180 -10.06 5.07 24.12
CA VAL A 180 -10.08 5.81 25.38
C VAL A 180 -8.81 6.62 25.60
N ASP A 181 -7.71 6.21 24.95
CA ASP A 181 -6.45 6.94 25.03
C ASP A 181 -5.65 6.76 23.72
N ILE A 182 -4.88 7.78 23.37
CA ILE A 182 -3.96 7.77 22.21
C ILE A 182 -2.60 8.26 22.69
N ARG A 183 -1.66 7.33 22.81
CA ARG A 183 -0.27 7.65 23.13
C ARG A 183 0.55 7.76 21.87
N ILE A 184 1.20 8.90 21.69
CA ILE A 184 2.15 9.15 20.61
C ILE A 184 3.56 8.92 21.15
N GLU A 185 4.30 8.04 20.51
CA GLU A 185 5.65 7.66 20.90
C GLU A 185 6.60 7.90 19.72
N ARG A 186 7.57 8.77 19.89
CA ARG A 186 8.67 8.92 18.94
C ARG A 186 9.69 7.81 19.19
N ALA A 187 9.60 6.74 18.39
CA ALA A 187 10.47 5.57 18.51
C ALA A 187 11.87 5.82 17.93
N ALA A 188 11.98 6.74 16.94
CA ALA A 188 13.27 7.10 16.32
C ALA A 188 13.24 8.50 15.70
N GLY A 189 14.42 9.07 15.46
CA GLY A 189 14.59 10.39 14.85
C GLY A 189 14.44 11.56 15.83
N SER A 190 14.55 12.79 15.32
CA SER A 190 14.41 14.01 16.12
C SER A 190 12.98 14.55 16.10
N GLN A 191 12.56 15.23 17.20
CA GLN A 191 11.25 15.89 17.24
C GLN A 191 11.13 16.94 16.14
N ARG A 192 12.17 17.75 15.94
CA ARG A 192 12.20 18.76 14.87
C ARG A 192 11.88 18.18 13.49
N ARG A 193 12.43 16.99 13.16
CA ARG A 193 12.16 16.34 11.86
C ARG A 193 10.71 15.90 11.74
N VAL A 194 10.14 15.35 12.81
CA VAL A 194 8.72 14.96 12.86
C VAL A 194 7.82 16.20 12.69
N ASP A 195 8.11 17.30 13.41
CA ASP A 195 7.32 18.52 13.33
C ASP A 195 7.37 19.14 11.93
N GLN A 196 8.54 19.14 11.28
CA GLN A 196 8.69 19.59 9.90
C GLN A 196 7.83 18.75 8.93
N GLU A 197 7.79 17.43 9.12
CA GLU A 197 6.99 16.57 8.28
C GLU A 197 5.48 16.76 8.52
N LEU A 198 5.06 16.92 9.77
CA LEU A 198 3.66 17.22 10.09
C LEU A 198 3.21 18.54 9.46
N ALA A 199 4.05 19.58 9.54
CA ALA A 199 3.77 20.87 8.90
C ALA A 199 3.63 20.74 7.38
N SER A 200 4.52 19.97 6.73
CA SER A 200 4.44 19.67 5.29
C SER A 200 3.16 18.95 4.89
N LEU A 201 2.68 18.03 5.74
CA LEU A 201 1.43 17.29 5.52
C LEU A 201 0.16 18.07 5.90
N GLY A 202 0.31 19.22 6.54
CA GLY A 202 -0.81 19.97 7.12
C GLY A 202 -1.48 19.23 8.30
N TYR A 203 -0.72 18.45 9.07
CA TYR A 203 -1.20 17.72 10.23
C TYR A 203 -0.83 18.42 11.53
N ASN A 204 -1.79 18.55 12.44
CA ASN A 204 -1.54 19.10 13.78
C ASN A 204 -0.89 18.06 14.71
N THR A 205 -1.14 16.79 14.49
CA THR A 205 -0.65 15.68 15.31
C THR A 205 -0.30 14.47 14.46
N PRO A 206 0.68 13.63 14.87
CA PRO A 206 0.95 12.36 14.22
C PRO A 206 -0.29 11.47 14.16
N ASN A 207 -0.55 10.89 13.01
CA ASN A 207 -1.71 10.02 12.80
C ASN A 207 -1.46 9.01 11.67
N THR A 208 -2.33 8.02 11.58
CA THR A 208 -2.39 6.98 10.54
C THR A 208 -3.63 7.11 9.66
N SER A 209 -4.21 8.29 9.57
CA SER A 209 -5.52 8.52 8.95
C SER A 209 -5.55 8.18 7.46
N ALA A 210 -4.46 8.37 6.73
CA ALA A 210 -4.40 8.06 5.29
C ALA A 210 -4.49 6.56 5.05
N VAL A 211 -3.68 5.75 5.75
CA VAL A 211 -3.71 4.28 5.62
C VAL A 211 -5.01 3.69 6.18
N GLU A 212 -5.55 4.21 7.28
CA GLU A 212 -6.83 3.77 7.83
C GLU A 212 -8.00 4.06 6.86
N ARG A 213 -8.02 5.24 6.23
CA ARG A 213 -8.99 5.58 5.18
C ARG A 213 -8.84 4.67 3.97
N HIS A 214 -7.58 4.39 3.56
CA HIS A 214 -7.31 3.44 2.49
C HIS A 214 -7.83 2.05 2.87
N ASN A 215 -7.60 1.57 4.09
CA ASN A 215 -8.11 0.29 4.58
C ASN A 215 -9.64 0.20 4.47
N GLY A 216 -10.36 1.28 4.80
CA GLY A 216 -11.81 1.37 4.59
C GLY A 216 -12.23 1.34 3.12
N THR A 217 -11.46 1.99 2.24
CA THR A 217 -11.69 2.00 0.79
C THR A 217 -11.42 0.62 0.19
N ALA A 218 -10.31 -0.01 0.52
CA ALA A 218 -9.93 -1.33 0.03
C ALA A 218 -10.94 -2.41 0.42
N ARG A 219 -11.51 -2.35 1.64
CA ARG A 219 -12.61 -3.26 2.04
C ARG A 219 -13.86 -3.13 1.16
N ARG A 220 -14.11 -1.96 0.58
CA ARG A 220 -15.24 -1.76 -0.35
C ARG A 220 -14.89 -2.15 -1.79
N MET A 221 -13.62 -2.06 -2.16
CA MET A 221 -13.15 -2.37 -3.51
C MET A 221 -12.82 -3.85 -3.70
N ASN A 222 -12.37 -4.53 -2.64
CA ASN A 222 -11.95 -5.93 -2.70
C ASN A 222 -13.06 -6.84 -2.16
N PRO A 223 -13.71 -7.68 -3.00
CA PRO A 223 -14.80 -8.55 -2.57
C PRO A 223 -14.39 -9.54 -1.47
N HIS A 224 -13.10 -9.91 -1.43
CA HIS A 224 -12.56 -10.83 -0.43
C HIS A 224 -12.31 -10.20 0.94
N GLN A 225 -12.38 -8.87 1.03
CA GLN A 225 -12.11 -8.12 2.26
C GLN A 225 -13.34 -7.43 2.85
N VAL A 226 -14.50 -7.58 2.21
CA VAL A 226 -15.78 -7.07 2.72
C VAL A 226 -16.09 -7.78 4.04
N ARG A 227 -16.35 -7.01 5.09
CA ARG A 227 -16.73 -7.56 6.40
C ARG A 227 -18.08 -8.27 6.31
N ARG A 228 -18.18 -9.44 6.95
CA ARG A 228 -19.40 -10.27 7.02
C ARG A 228 -19.93 -10.67 5.63
N SER A 229 -19.03 -10.90 4.67
CA SER A 229 -19.35 -11.36 3.33
C SER A 229 -19.06 -12.86 3.19
N LEU A 230 -19.82 -13.53 2.32
CA LEU A 230 -19.55 -14.89 1.87
C LEU A 230 -18.56 -14.94 0.68
N ALA A 231 -18.11 -13.78 0.20
CA ALA A 231 -17.21 -13.64 -0.94
C ALA A 231 -15.73 -13.71 -0.55
N PHE A 232 -15.36 -14.41 0.52
CA PHE A 232 -13.96 -14.56 0.93
C PHE A 232 -13.14 -15.39 -0.06
N ALA A 233 -11.83 -15.14 -0.14
CA ALA A 233 -10.91 -15.91 -0.96
C ALA A 233 -10.75 -17.33 -0.39
N ARG A 234 -10.81 -18.34 -1.27
CA ARG A 234 -10.59 -19.74 -0.87
C ARG A 234 -9.14 -20.17 -0.96
N LEU A 235 -8.34 -19.49 -1.78
CA LEU A 235 -6.94 -19.79 -2.04
C LEU A 235 -6.07 -18.55 -1.80
N PRO A 236 -4.88 -18.68 -1.20
CA PRO A 236 -4.00 -17.55 -0.90
C PRO A 236 -3.61 -16.73 -2.15
N HIS A 237 -3.30 -17.39 -3.28
CA HIS A 237 -2.92 -16.69 -4.50
C HIS A 237 -4.08 -15.84 -5.06
N VAL A 238 -5.34 -16.31 -4.96
CA VAL A 238 -6.52 -15.53 -5.38
C VAL A 238 -6.68 -14.29 -4.49
N CYS A 239 -6.44 -14.44 -3.18
CA CYS A 239 -6.46 -13.30 -2.25
C CYS A 239 -5.40 -12.26 -2.63
N GLN A 240 -4.16 -12.70 -2.90
CA GLN A 240 -3.04 -11.84 -3.30
C GLN A 240 -3.34 -11.14 -4.62
N THR A 241 -3.67 -11.88 -5.67
CA THR A 241 -3.85 -11.31 -7.02
C THR A 241 -5.03 -10.35 -7.10
N VAL A 242 -6.15 -10.63 -6.41
CA VAL A 242 -7.26 -9.67 -6.35
C VAL A 242 -6.89 -8.43 -5.55
N SER A 243 -6.08 -8.56 -4.51
CA SER A 243 -5.58 -7.40 -3.78
C SER A 243 -4.66 -6.54 -4.65
N ASP A 244 -3.76 -7.17 -5.41
CA ASP A 244 -2.86 -6.48 -6.34
C ASP A 244 -3.64 -5.76 -7.45
N LEU A 245 -4.70 -6.42 -7.99
CA LEU A 245 -5.60 -5.79 -8.95
C LEU A 245 -6.28 -4.55 -8.38
N VAL A 246 -6.83 -4.66 -7.17
CA VAL A 246 -7.50 -3.55 -6.47
C VAL A 246 -6.52 -2.40 -6.22
N ASN A 247 -5.29 -2.70 -5.80
CA ASN A 247 -4.26 -1.70 -5.54
C ASN A 247 -3.80 -1.02 -6.84
N GLY A 248 -3.64 -1.77 -7.94
CA GLY A 248 -3.35 -1.21 -9.25
C GLY A 248 -4.44 -0.26 -9.74
N VAL A 249 -5.71 -0.70 -9.69
CA VAL A 249 -6.85 0.16 -10.06
C VAL A 249 -6.96 1.38 -9.13
N TYR A 250 -6.71 1.21 -7.82
CA TYR A 250 -6.71 2.33 -6.87
C TYR A 250 -5.64 3.36 -7.22
N ASN A 251 -4.43 2.93 -7.49
CA ASN A 251 -3.31 3.84 -7.77
C ASN A 251 -3.44 4.54 -9.12
N PHE A 252 -3.81 3.82 -10.18
CA PHE A 252 -3.72 4.33 -11.56
C PHE A 252 -5.05 4.75 -12.17
N CYS A 253 -6.16 4.10 -11.80
CA CYS A 253 -7.44 4.31 -12.48
C CYS A 253 -8.46 5.10 -11.65
N ARG A 254 -8.35 5.03 -10.32
CA ARG A 254 -9.34 5.62 -9.42
C ARG A 254 -8.96 7.04 -9.02
N VAL A 255 -9.79 8.02 -9.39
CA VAL A 255 -9.65 9.40 -8.91
C VAL A 255 -9.96 9.47 -7.40
N ASN A 256 -9.17 10.27 -6.70
CA ASN A 256 -9.37 10.53 -5.27
C ASN A 256 -9.76 12.00 -5.07
N ARG A 257 -10.95 12.25 -4.50
CA ARG A 257 -11.47 13.61 -4.31
C ARG A 257 -10.53 14.51 -3.49
N SER A 258 -9.77 13.95 -2.55
CA SER A 258 -8.83 14.73 -1.73
C SER A 258 -7.58 15.18 -2.50
N LEU A 259 -7.32 14.61 -3.68
CA LEU A 259 -6.16 14.92 -4.53
C LEU A 259 -6.48 15.89 -5.67
N ARG A 260 -7.75 16.33 -5.77
CA ARG A 260 -8.16 17.28 -6.81
C ARG A 260 -7.40 18.59 -6.67
N VAL A 261 -7.05 19.19 -7.80
CA VAL A 261 -6.40 20.51 -7.89
C VAL A 261 -7.37 21.52 -8.47
N LYS A 262 -7.42 22.71 -7.90
CA LYS A 262 -8.24 23.79 -8.45
C LYS A 262 -7.67 24.20 -9.81
N LEU A 263 -8.52 24.32 -10.79
CA LEU A 263 -8.15 24.82 -12.12
C LEU A 263 -7.96 26.34 -12.06
N ASP A 264 -6.97 26.85 -12.76
CA ASP A 264 -6.75 28.29 -12.90
C ASP A 264 -7.95 28.95 -13.64
N GLU A 265 -8.42 28.25 -14.68
CA GLU A 265 -9.66 28.62 -15.41
C GLU A 265 -10.66 27.46 -15.35
N PRO A 266 -11.92 27.73 -14.94
CA PRO A 266 -12.96 26.70 -14.95
C PRO A 266 -13.29 26.21 -16.35
N VAL A 267 -13.42 24.90 -16.55
CA VAL A 267 -13.89 24.31 -17.80
C VAL A 267 -15.38 23.98 -17.68
N GLY A 268 -16.24 24.85 -18.17
CA GLY A 268 -17.69 24.78 -17.95
C GLY A 268 -18.03 24.86 -16.47
N ARG A 269 -18.74 23.84 -15.93
CA ARG A 269 -19.04 23.73 -14.48
C ARG A 269 -17.91 23.11 -13.65
N ARG A 270 -16.84 22.65 -14.28
CA ARG A 270 -15.74 21.94 -13.59
C ARG A 270 -14.71 22.96 -13.09
N GLN A 271 -14.59 23.07 -11.78
CA GLN A 271 -13.62 23.94 -11.09
C GLN A 271 -12.35 23.20 -10.65
N TYR A 272 -12.32 21.86 -10.73
CA TYR A 272 -11.21 21.06 -10.23
C TYR A 272 -10.82 19.97 -11.24
N ALA A 273 -9.52 19.82 -11.44
CA ALA A 273 -8.95 18.65 -12.09
C ALA A 273 -8.96 17.46 -11.13
N GLN A 274 -9.45 16.32 -11.59
CA GLN A 274 -9.45 15.09 -10.84
C GLN A 274 -8.09 14.39 -10.97
N ARG A 275 -7.57 13.82 -9.87
CA ARG A 275 -6.28 13.14 -9.87
C ARG A 275 -6.37 11.78 -9.22
N THR A 276 -5.60 10.82 -9.77
CA THR A 276 -5.32 9.53 -9.12
C THR A 276 -4.11 9.65 -8.20
N PRO A 277 -3.89 8.69 -7.28
CA PRO A 277 -2.66 8.63 -6.51
C PRO A 277 -1.38 8.63 -7.37
N ALA A 278 -1.37 7.87 -8.49
CA ALA A 278 -0.24 7.84 -9.42
C ALA A 278 0.04 9.21 -10.09
N MET A 279 -1.00 9.98 -10.37
CA MET A 279 -0.84 11.37 -10.83
C MET A 279 -0.31 12.29 -9.72
N ALA A 280 -0.76 12.09 -8.49
CA ALA A 280 -0.36 12.94 -7.37
C ALA A 280 1.10 12.75 -6.97
N ILE A 281 1.66 11.54 -7.14
CA ILE A 281 3.07 11.23 -6.88
C ILE A 281 3.99 11.49 -8.09
N GLY A 282 3.42 11.86 -9.26
CA GLY A 282 4.19 12.22 -10.45
C GLY A 282 4.55 11.05 -11.38
N ILE A 283 3.93 9.86 -11.22
CA ILE A 283 4.16 8.70 -12.11
C ILE A 283 3.50 8.89 -13.48
N THR A 284 2.37 9.56 -13.53
CA THR A 284 1.59 9.83 -14.75
C THR A 284 0.83 11.13 -14.61
N ASP A 285 0.52 11.78 -15.72
CA ASP A 285 -0.28 13.01 -15.82
C ASP A 285 -1.74 12.78 -16.21
N THR A 286 -2.11 11.53 -16.49
CA THR A 286 -3.46 11.17 -16.90
C THR A 286 -4.07 10.09 -16.02
N VAL A 287 -5.40 10.11 -15.91
CA VAL A 287 -6.17 8.99 -15.33
C VAL A 287 -6.14 7.82 -16.32
N TRP A 288 -5.70 6.64 -15.85
CA TRP A 288 -5.69 5.45 -16.70
C TRP A 288 -7.08 4.80 -16.75
N SER A 289 -7.45 4.29 -17.93
CA SER A 289 -8.52 3.29 -18.02
C SER A 289 -8.04 1.94 -17.51
N VAL A 290 -8.97 1.06 -17.17
CA VAL A 290 -8.63 -0.34 -16.84
C VAL A 290 -7.93 -1.01 -18.01
N LEU A 291 -8.37 -0.76 -19.24
CA LEU A 291 -7.72 -1.31 -20.44
C LEU A 291 -6.29 -0.83 -20.60
N ARG A 292 -6.01 0.46 -20.30
CA ARG A 292 -4.64 0.98 -20.30
C ARG A 292 -3.78 0.25 -19.25
N LEU A 293 -4.28 0.07 -18.04
CA LEU A 293 -3.57 -0.68 -16.99
C LEU A 293 -3.23 -2.10 -17.46
N LEU A 294 -4.19 -2.80 -18.05
CA LEU A 294 -4.03 -4.17 -18.51
C LEU A 294 -3.22 -4.30 -19.81
N GLY A 295 -3.18 -3.27 -20.65
CA GLY A 295 -2.42 -3.22 -21.89
C GLY A 295 -1.01 -2.63 -21.76
N THR A 296 -0.63 -2.17 -20.57
CA THR A 296 0.71 -1.63 -20.33
C THR A 296 1.77 -2.74 -20.49
N VAL A 297 2.73 -2.52 -21.37
CA VAL A 297 3.83 -3.47 -21.57
C VAL A 297 4.76 -3.45 -20.35
N VAL A 298 4.96 -4.62 -19.76
CA VAL A 298 5.90 -4.78 -18.65
C VAL A 298 7.18 -5.38 -19.20
N LEU A 299 8.27 -4.65 -19.02
CA LEU A 299 9.59 -5.10 -19.43
C LEU A 299 10.07 -6.26 -18.54
N PRO A 300 10.79 -7.25 -19.08
CA PRO A 300 11.43 -8.27 -18.26
C PRO A 300 12.34 -7.64 -17.22
N ASN A 301 12.21 -8.05 -15.97
CA ASN A 301 13.10 -7.54 -14.91
C ASN A 301 14.50 -8.20 -15.09
N PRO A 302 15.56 -7.44 -15.36
CA PRO A 302 16.90 -8.03 -15.61
C PRO A 302 17.51 -8.73 -14.39
N CYS A 303 16.90 -8.58 -13.20
CA CYS A 303 17.38 -9.17 -11.94
C CYS A 303 16.63 -10.44 -11.48
N ARG A 304 15.78 -11.06 -12.33
CA ARG A 304 15.10 -12.33 -12.04
C ARG A 304 15.43 -13.37 -13.11
N SER A 305 16.70 -13.56 -13.36
CA SER A 305 17.23 -14.76 -14.05
C SER A 305 17.96 -15.65 -13.06
#